data_48dda05b2e293baa381823780fd23a56
#
_entry.id   48dda05b2e293baa381823780fd23a56
#
_cell.length_a   1.000
_cell.length_b   1.000
_cell.length_c   1.000
_cell.angle_alpha   90.00
_cell.angle_beta   90.00
_cell.angle_gamma   90.00
#
_symmetry.space_group_name_H-M   'P 1'
#
loop_
_entity.id
_entity.type
_entity.pdbx_description
1 polymer ?
#
loop_
_entity_poly.entity_id
_entity_poly.type
_entity_poly.pdbx_seq_one_letter_code
_entity_poly.pdbx_strand_id
1 'polypeptide(L)'
;HKQNGGVSTARNAGLDAAQGNWIAFVDSDDTVAPEYLEKMHKAALEMGADFAICSSQCIDETGKTLAGGEHRLLNEFLPQEEVLRRMVVSDFQVPWNKLYRRKLLENLRYPENKAFEDTCLMPDIYARAASACGVWDFLYNYRIVTGSAMHRKTTLKTLDWVEAWYRLFDVLYQNDIRDALCAAYRPILTAVWDIWLHLTPEERKSPRMKEAFAYERTARHRLMQARGVTLKN
;
A
#
# COMPACT_ATOMS: atom_id res chain seq x y z
N HIS A 1 6.64 9.77 25.04
CA HIS A 1 7.47 8.59 24.67
C HIS A 1 6.63 7.32 24.84
N LYS A 2 6.72 6.41 23.91
CA LYS A 2 6.05 5.11 23.89
C LYS A 2 7.10 4.01 23.80
N GLN A 3 6.87 2.85 24.45
CA GLN A 3 7.71 1.68 24.25
C GLN A 3 7.72 1.27 22.77
N ASN A 4 8.89 0.86 22.25
CA ASN A 4 8.99 0.42 20.85
C ASN A 4 8.12 -0.82 20.62
N GLY A 5 7.14 -0.68 19.75
CA GLY A 5 6.20 -1.73 19.35
C GLY A 5 6.13 -1.89 17.82
N GLY A 6 7.10 -1.32 17.10
CA GLY A 6 7.16 -1.35 15.64
C GLY A 6 6.39 -0.22 14.96
N VAL A 7 6.48 -0.17 13.64
CA VAL A 7 5.93 0.92 12.80
C VAL A 7 4.41 1.04 12.90
N SER A 8 3.67 -0.07 12.91
CA SER A 8 2.20 -0.07 13.06
C SER A 8 1.76 0.63 14.35
N THR A 9 2.39 0.27 15.49
CA THR A 9 2.03 0.89 16.78
C THR A 9 2.41 2.36 16.85
N ALA A 10 3.48 2.78 16.16
CA ALA A 10 3.87 4.19 16.07
C ALA A 10 2.85 4.98 15.23
N ARG A 11 2.48 4.48 14.03
CA ARG A 11 1.48 5.12 13.17
C ARG A 11 0.10 5.16 13.85
N ASN A 12 -0.31 4.09 14.53
CA ASN A 12 -1.58 4.07 15.28
C ASN A 12 -1.60 5.10 16.40
N ALA A 13 -0.51 5.23 17.17
CA ALA A 13 -0.40 6.26 18.20
C ALA A 13 -0.43 7.68 17.61
N GLY A 14 0.15 7.89 16.44
CA GLY A 14 0.05 9.13 15.69
C GLY A 14 -1.40 9.44 15.28
N LEU A 15 -2.13 8.43 14.79
CA LEU A 15 -3.54 8.56 14.44
C LEU A 15 -4.41 8.93 15.67
N ASP A 16 -4.15 8.32 16.83
CA ASP A 16 -4.89 8.60 18.07
C ASP A 16 -4.63 10.03 18.58
N ALA A 17 -3.41 10.56 18.36
CA ALA A 17 -3.01 11.90 18.80
C ALA A 17 -3.39 13.00 17.78
N ALA A 18 -3.68 12.66 16.54
CA ALA A 18 -3.91 13.63 15.48
C ALA A 18 -5.21 14.40 15.68
N GLN A 19 -5.14 15.74 15.66
CA GLN A 19 -6.28 16.66 15.83
C GLN A 19 -6.63 17.40 14.52
N GLY A 20 -5.71 17.43 13.56
CA GLY A 20 -5.90 18.13 12.29
C GLY A 20 -6.98 17.50 11.41
N ASN A 21 -7.51 18.28 10.47
CA ASN A 21 -8.46 17.80 9.46
C ASN A 21 -7.79 16.96 8.37
N TRP A 22 -6.47 17.07 8.26
CA TRP A 22 -5.63 16.36 7.31
C TRP A 22 -4.51 15.64 8.03
N ILE A 23 -4.11 14.47 7.53
CA ILE A 23 -3.06 13.62 8.10
C ILE A 23 -2.07 13.27 6.99
N ALA A 24 -0.78 13.44 7.28
CA ALA A 24 0.32 12.96 6.48
C ALA A 24 1.19 12.03 7.32
N PHE A 25 1.72 11.00 6.69
CA PHE A 25 2.74 10.14 7.28
C PHE A 25 4.10 10.47 6.66
N VAL A 26 5.12 10.59 7.51
CA VAL A 26 6.50 10.75 7.10
C VAL A 26 7.32 9.73 7.88
N ASP A 27 8.03 8.87 7.17
CA ASP A 27 8.90 7.89 7.82
C ASP A 27 10.14 8.59 8.41
N SER A 28 10.67 8.09 9.51
CA SER A 28 11.68 8.80 10.33
C SER A 28 13.05 8.96 9.66
N ASP A 29 13.31 8.18 8.62
CA ASP A 29 14.54 8.19 7.82
C ASP A 29 14.40 9.04 6.53
N ASP A 30 13.19 9.49 6.21
CA ASP A 30 12.88 10.27 5.03
C ASP A 30 12.82 11.78 5.28
N THR A 31 12.70 12.55 4.21
CA THR A 31 12.49 14.00 4.27
C THR A 31 11.41 14.44 3.28
N VAL A 32 10.82 15.61 3.53
CA VAL A 32 9.85 16.23 2.63
C VAL A 32 10.33 17.61 2.20
N ALA A 33 9.89 18.04 1.03
CA ALA A 33 10.13 19.40 0.56
C ALA A 33 9.43 20.43 1.48
N PRO A 34 9.96 21.64 1.66
CA PRO A 34 9.32 22.66 2.50
C PRO A 34 7.87 22.94 2.11
N GLU A 35 7.55 22.86 0.83
CA GLU A 35 6.21 23.13 0.27
C GLU A 35 5.28 21.91 0.27
N TYR A 36 5.71 20.77 0.85
CA TYR A 36 4.97 19.50 0.81
C TYR A 36 3.51 19.66 1.24
N LEU A 37 3.26 20.14 2.45
CA LEU A 37 1.90 20.29 2.98
C LEU A 37 1.11 21.34 2.24
N GLU A 38 1.73 22.49 1.90
CA GLU A 38 1.07 23.59 1.19
C GLU A 38 0.53 23.14 -0.17
N LYS A 39 1.41 22.56 -1.02
CA LYS A 39 1.04 22.13 -2.37
C LYS A 39 0.02 20.99 -2.35
N MET A 40 0.21 20.01 -1.46
CA MET A 40 -0.71 18.88 -1.34
C MET A 40 -2.09 19.33 -0.87
N HIS A 41 -2.15 20.19 0.14
CA HIS A 41 -3.40 20.69 0.68
C HIS A 41 -4.14 21.58 -0.34
N LYS A 42 -3.41 22.47 -1.01
CA LYS A 42 -3.96 23.33 -2.07
C LYS A 42 -4.58 22.49 -3.19
N ALA A 43 -3.85 21.52 -3.73
CA ALA A 43 -4.34 20.65 -4.78
C ALA A 43 -5.59 19.88 -4.35
N ALA A 44 -5.60 19.31 -3.13
CA ALA A 44 -6.76 18.59 -2.61
C ALA A 44 -7.99 19.48 -2.43
N LEU A 45 -7.82 20.74 -2.02
CA LEU A 45 -8.94 21.69 -1.90
C LEU A 45 -9.46 22.14 -3.27
N GLU A 46 -8.58 22.53 -4.18
CA GLU A 46 -8.96 23.02 -5.52
C GLU A 46 -9.69 21.94 -6.35
N MET A 47 -9.29 20.67 -6.21
CA MET A 47 -9.92 19.55 -6.91
C MET A 47 -11.04 18.88 -6.10
N GLY A 48 -11.32 19.32 -4.85
CA GLY A 48 -12.33 18.70 -3.99
C GLY A 48 -12.01 17.25 -3.61
N ALA A 49 -10.73 16.86 -3.62
CA ALA A 49 -10.29 15.49 -3.41
C ALA A 49 -10.27 15.09 -1.93
N ASP A 50 -10.46 13.80 -1.68
CA ASP A 50 -10.38 13.23 -0.32
C ASP A 50 -8.94 13.00 0.14
N PHE A 51 -7.99 12.84 -0.79
CA PHE A 51 -6.56 12.86 -0.51
C PHE A 51 -5.75 13.34 -1.72
N ALA A 52 -4.55 13.83 -1.46
CA ALA A 52 -3.56 14.14 -2.48
C ALA A 52 -2.41 13.14 -2.42
N ILE A 53 -1.78 12.87 -3.57
CA ILE A 53 -0.58 12.04 -3.70
C ILE A 53 0.45 12.80 -4.54
N CYS A 54 1.70 12.90 -4.06
CA CYS A 54 2.78 13.56 -4.79
C CYS A 54 3.79 12.57 -5.35
N SER A 55 4.59 13.03 -6.32
CA SER A 55 5.75 12.28 -6.78
C SER A 55 6.80 12.17 -5.68
N SER A 56 7.54 11.06 -5.68
CA SER A 56 8.64 10.81 -4.75
C SER A 56 9.93 10.57 -5.52
N GLN A 57 11.06 10.91 -4.90
CA GLN A 57 12.39 10.63 -5.43
C GLN A 57 13.23 9.92 -4.38
N CYS A 58 14.20 9.11 -4.86
CA CYS A 58 15.17 8.47 -3.99
C CYS A 58 16.36 9.41 -3.73
N ILE A 59 16.79 9.47 -2.47
CA ILE A 59 18.00 10.17 -2.07
C ILE A 59 18.96 9.21 -1.36
N ASP A 60 20.25 9.48 -1.40
CA ASP A 60 21.24 8.75 -0.58
C ASP A 60 21.30 9.29 0.86
N GLU A 61 22.18 8.71 1.68
CA GLU A 61 22.38 9.11 3.08
C GLU A 61 22.85 10.57 3.22
N THR A 62 23.46 11.16 2.19
CA THR A 62 23.90 12.56 2.17
C THR A 62 22.82 13.53 1.74
N GLY A 63 21.67 13.02 1.26
CA GLY A 63 20.57 13.82 0.71
C GLY A 63 20.70 14.11 -0.78
N LYS A 64 21.69 13.52 -1.48
CA LYS A 64 21.83 13.64 -2.93
C LYS A 64 20.82 12.78 -3.64
N THR A 65 20.09 13.35 -4.60
CA THR A 65 19.15 12.61 -5.43
C THR A 65 19.87 11.53 -6.23
N LEU A 66 19.39 10.30 -6.09
CA LEU A 66 19.78 9.15 -6.91
C LEU A 66 18.99 9.20 -8.23
N ALA A 67 19.58 8.66 -9.31
CA ALA A 67 18.95 8.69 -10.63
C ALA A 67 17.54 8.07 -10.58
N GLY A 68 16.53 8.75 -11.17
CA GLY A 68 15.29 8.16 -11.61
C GLY A 68 14.14 8.14 -10.59
N GLY A 69 13.72 9.28 -10.08
CA GLY A 69 12.30 9.42 -9.75
C GLY A 69 11.52 9.47 -11.07
N GLU A 70 10.81 8.41 -11.45
CA GLU A 70 9.87 8.52 -12.56
C GLU A 70 8.67 9.34 -12.10
N HIS A 71 8.31 10.38 -12.86
CA HIS A 71 7.03 11.05 -12.67
C HIS A 71 5.92 10.09 -13.07
N ARG A 72 5.28 9.47 -12.10
CA ARG A 72 4.14 8.57 -12.31
C ARG A 72 2.81 9.26 -12.14
N LEU A 73 2.84 10.50 -11.63
CA LEU A 73 1.67 11.30 -11.35
C LEU A 73 1.65 12.54 -12.24
N LEU A 74 0.46 12.94 -12.65
CA LEU A 74 0.18 14.21 -13.30
C LEU A 74 -0.61 15.07 -12.32
N ASN A 75 -0.68 16.38 -12.57
CA ASN A 75 -1.63 17.24 -11.86
C ASN A 75 -3.03 16.91 -12.37
N GLU A 76 -3.65 15.90 -11.76
CA GLU A 76 -4.89 15.32 -12.27
C GLU A 76 -5.85 14.96 -11.12
N PHE A 77 -7.16 15.00 -11.43
CA PHE A 77 -8.19 14.46 -10.56
C PHE A 77 -8.35 12.96 -10.84
N LEU A 78 -8.41 12.18 -9.78
CA LEU A 78 -8.57 10.72 -9.82
C LEU A 78 -9.90 10.34 -9.16
N PRO A 79 -10.92 9.94 -9.91
CA PRO A 79 -12.14 9.39 -9.32
C PRO A 79 -11.83 8.05 -8.62
N GLN A 80 -12.73 7.60 -7.74
CA GLN A 80 -12.53 6.38 -6.94
C GLN A 80 -12.12 5.17 -7.78
N GLU A 81 -12.76 4.96 -8.91
CA GLU A 81 -12.45 3.84 -9.80
C GLU A 81 -10.97 3.86 -10.24
N GLU A 82 -10.44 5.03 -10.60
CA GLU A 82 -9.04 5.18 -10.99
C GLU A 82 -8.08 5.05 -9.79
N VAL A 83 -8.47 5.53 -8.61
CA VAL A 83 -7.72 5.32 -7.37
C VAL A 83 -7.59 3.82 -7.09
N LEU A 84 -8.68 3.07 -7.16
CA LEU A 84 -8.70 1.63 -6.95
C LEU A 84 -7.87 0.90 -8.02
N ARG A 85 -8.00 1.27 -9.28
CA ARG A 85 -7.19 0.69 -10.38
C ARG A 85 -5.70 0.85 -10.15
N ARG A 86 -5.26 1.99 -9.61
CA ARG A 86 -3.83 2.29 -9.33
C ARG A 86 -3.30 1.62 -8.06
N MET A 87 -4.10 0.96 -7.23
CA MET A 87 -3.61 0.25 -6.03
C MET A 87 -2.55 -0.80 -6.34
N VAL A 88 -2.50 -1.33 -7.56
CA VAL A 88 -1.48 -2.29 -8.00
C VAL A 88 -0.12 -1.65 -8.28
N VAL A 89 -0.01 -0.34 -8.24
CA VAL A 89 1.23 0.43 -8.43
C VAL A 89 1.87 0.70 -7.07
N SER A 90 3.18 0.57 -6.96
CA SER A 90 3.94 0.68 -5.70
C SER A 90 3.66 1.97 -4.93
N ASP A 91 3.60 3.11 -5.61
CA ASP A 91 3.39 4.43 -4.98
C ASP A 91 2.02 4.54 -4.30
N PHE A 92 1.05 3.71 -4.71
CA PHE A 92 -0.25 3.63 -4.07
C PHE A 92 -0.28 2.67 -2.87
N GLN A 93 0.72 1.81 -2.67
CA GLN A 93 0.76 0.85 -1.57
C GLN A 93 1.40 1.39 -0.30
N VAL A 94 2.05 2.53 -0.37
CA VAL A 94 2.73 3.17 0.77
C VAL A 94 1.90 4.31 1.36
N PRO A 95 1.95 4.57 2.69
CA PRO A 95 1.16 5.62 3.32
C PRO A 95 1.80 7.02 3.22
N TRP A 96 3.11 7.10 3.05
CA TRP A 96 3.83 8.36 2.88
C TRP A 96 3.57 8.96 1.49
N ASN A 97 4.14 10.04 1.07
CA ASN A 97 3.83 10.81 -0.14
C ASN A 97 2.35 11.21 -0.32
N LYS A 98 1.54 11.13 0.72
CA LYS A 98 0.10 11.42 0.66
C LYS A 98 -0.35 12.33 1.79
N LEU A 99 -1.39 13.12 1.50
CA LEU A 99 -2.10 13.94 2.48
C LEU A 99 -3.58 13.54 2.44
N TYR A 100 -4.07 12.94 3.53
CA TYR A 100 -5.40 12.36 3.64
C TYR A 100 -6.33 13.27 4.42
N ARG A 101 -7.60 13.39 4.01
CA ARG A 101 -8.66 13.86 4.94
C ARG A 101 -8.75 12.89 6.12
N ARG A 102 -8.71 13.41 7.35
CA ARG A 102 -8.76 12.57 8.57
C ARG A 102 -9.92 11.59 8.60
N LYS A 103 -11.10 11.97 8.05
CA LYS A 103 -12.28 11.09 7.97
C LYS A 103 -12.01 9.74 7.29
N LEU A 104 -11.07 9.66 6.34
CA LEU A 104 -10.72 8.40 5.67
C LEU A 104 -10.06 7.39 6.62
N LEU A 105 -9.38 7.89 7.64
CA LEU A 105 -8.59 7.10 8.59
C LEU A 105 -9.36 6.84 9.91
N GLU A 106 -10.57 7.37 10.06
CA GLU A 106 -11.39 7.14 11.24
C GLU A 106 -11.69 5.65 11.43
N ASN A 107 -11.40 5.14 12.64
CA ASN A 107 -11.57 3.73 13.02
C ASN A 107 -10.73 2.75 12.17
N LEU A 108 -9.78 3.22 11.36
CA LEU A 108 -8.78 2.36 10.73
C LEU A 108 -7.51 2.35 11.59
N ARG A 109 -6.90 1.17 11.67
CA ARG A 109 -5.62 0.99 12.37
C ARG A 109 -4.71 0.06 11.58
N TYR A 110 -3.43 0.40 11.57
CA TYR A 110 -2.40 -0.48 11.01
C TYR A 110 -2.38 -1.80 11.80
N PRO A 111 -2.35 -2.94 11.13
CA PRO A 111 -2.29 -4.23 11.81
C PRO A 111 -0.96 -4.37 12.56
N GLU A 112 -1.01 -4.62 13.85
CA GLU A 112 0.17 -4.84 14.68
C GLU A 112 0.74 -6.23 14.46
N ASN A 113 2.07 -6.36 14.60
CA ASN A 113 2.80 -7.63 14.43
C ASN A 113 2.74 -8.24 13.03
N LYS A 114 2.25 -7.53 12.02
CA LYS A 114 2.31 -7.94 10.62
C LYS A 114 3.48 -7.28 9.88
N ALA A 115 4.02 -7.99 8.90
CA ALA A 115 4.82 -7.38 7.85
C ALA A 115 3.89 -6.80 6.77
N PHE A 116 4.35 -5.80 6.02
CA PHE A 116 3.57 -5.16 4.95
C PHE A 116 2.24 -4.56 5.45
N GLU A 117 2.29 -3.97 6.63
CA GLU A 117 1.16 -3.35 7.32
C GLU A 117 0.49 -2.25 6.50
N ASP A 118 1.29 -1.54 5.70
CA ASP A 118 0.86 -0.53 4.76
C ASP A 118 0.02 -1.14 3.62
N THR A 119 0.57 -2.11 2.89
CA THR A 119 -0.17 -2.81 1.83
C THR A 119 -1.46 -3.45 2.35
N CYS A 120 -1.49 -3.86 3.63
CA CYS A 120 -2.71 -4.38 4.26
C CYS A 120 -3.80 -3.30 4.45
N LEU A 121 -3.43 -2.07 4.81
CA LEU A 121 -4.38 -1.02 5.19
C LEU A 121 -4.79 -0.13 4.01
N MET A 122 -3.89 0.13 3.06
CA MET A 122 -4.16 1.05 1.95
C MET A 122 -5.44 0.72 1.16
N PRO A 123 -5.79 -0.54 0.86
CA PRO A 123 -7.04 -0.86 0.18
C PRO A 123 -8.29 -0.34 0.90
N ASP A 124 -8.31 -0.39 2.24
CA ASP A 124 -9.45 0.09 3.02
C ASP A 124 -9.58 1.61 3.00
N ILE A 125 -8.46 2.31 3.00
CA ILE A 125 -8.44 3.77 2.87
C ILE A 125 -9.02 4.17 1.51
N TYR A 126 -8.57 3.52 0.44
CA TYR A 126 -9.00 3.84 -0.92
C TYR A 126 -10.45 3.45 -1.19
N ALA A 127 -10.94 2.35 -0.62
CA ALA A 127 -12.35 1.97 -0.72
C ALA A 127 -13.29 3.01 -0.08
N ARG A 128 -12.80 3.83 0.85
CA ARG A 128 -13.55 4.92 1.49
C ARG A 128 -13.42 6.26 0.76
N ALA A 129 -12.36 6.44 -0.02
CA ALA A 129 -12.12 7.68 -0.75
C ALA A 129 -13.02 7.75 -1.98
N ALA A 130 -13.74 8.84 -2.15
CA ALA A 130 -14.48 9.10 -3.39
C ALA A 130 -13.54 9.58 -4.52
N SER A 131 -12.41 10.20 -4.17
CA SER A 131 -11.46 10.75 -5.13
C SER A 131 -10.09 11.02 -4.53
N ALA A 132 -9.11 11.17 -5.41
CA ALA A 132 -7.79 11.70 -5.10
C ALA A 132 -7.37 12.76 -6.11
N CYS A 133 -6.27 13.45 -5.83
CA CYS A 133 -5.57 14.26 -6.81
C CYS A 133 -4.08 13.93 -6.83
N GLY A 134 -3.50 13.90 -8.03
CA GLY A 134 -2.06 13.83 -8.25
C GLY A 134 -1.41 15.20 -8.12
N VAL A 135 -0.21 15.25 -7.60
CA VAL A 135 0.67 16.42 -7.59
C VAL A 135 1.98 16.02 -8.25
N TRP A 136 2.31 16.65 -9.37
CA TRP A 136 3.48 16.32 -10.18
C TRP A 136 4.81 16.49 -9.45
N ASP A 137 4.90 17.49 -8.55
CA ASP A 137 6.15 17.85 -7.89
C ASP A 137 6.73 16.69 -7.04
N PHE A 138 8.06 16.56 -7.05
CA PHE A 138 8.79 15.69 -6.13
C PHE A 138 8.82 16.33 -4.73
N LEU A 139 7.83 16.00 -3.92
CA LEU A 139 7.68 16.58 -2.58
C LEU A 139 8.12 15.63 -1.46
N TYR A 140 8.32 14.35 -1.78
CA TYR A 140 8.77 13.33 -0.82
C TYR A 140 10.12 12.74 -1.24
N ASN A 141 11.08 12.73 -0.32
CA ASN A 141 12.42 12.21 -0.55
C ASN A 141 12.59 10.90 0.25
N TYR A 142 12.48 9.78 -0.45
CA TYR A 142 12.72 8.46 0.11
C TYR A 142 14.22 8.19 0.23
N ARG A 143 14.71 7.99 1.47
CA ARG A 143 16.13 7.78 1.75
C ARG A 143 16.51 6.31 1.62
N ILE A 144 17.44 6.00 0.75
CA ILE A 144 18.02 4.67 0.64
C ILE A 144 19.16 4.54 1.65
N VAL A 145 18.94 3.71 2.67
CA VAL A 145 19.94 3.39 3.70
C VAL A 145 20.50 2.00 3.45
N THR A 146 21.84 1.89 3.46
CA THR A 146 22.53 0.61 3.29
C THR A 146 22.14 -0.34 4.44
N GLY A 147 21.59 -1.51 4.13
CA GLY A 147 21.13 -2.49 5.14
C GLY A 147 19.68 -2.37 5.57
N SER A 148 18.86 -1.60 4.84
CA SER A 148 17.42 -1.48 5.09
C SER A 148 16.69 -2.83 5.02
N ALA A 149 15.49 -2.89 5.60
CA ALA A 149 14.69 -4.10 5.85
C ALA A 149 14.30 -4.95 4.62
N MET A 150 14.66 -4.53 3.42
CA MET A 150 14.28 -5.16 2.13
C MET A 150 14.93 -6.54 1.87
N HIS A 151 15.94 -6.96 2.66
CA HIS A 151 16.67 -8.22 2.46
C HIS A 151 16.40 -9.25 3.58
N ARG A 152 15.16 -9.35 4.05
CA ARG A 152 14.82 -10.33 5.08
C ARG A 152 14.69 -11.74 4.51
N LYS A 153 15.21 -12.74 5.28
CA LYS A 153 15.03 -14.16 4.96
C LYS A 153 13.53 -14.50 4.85
N THR A 154 13.15 -15.27 3.85
CA THR A 154 11.79 -15.81 3.68
C THR A 154 11.43 -16.71 4.86
N THR A 155 10.29 -16.44 5.48
CA THR A 155 9.76 -17.18 6.65
C THR A 155 8.24 -17.26 6.54
N LEU A 156 7.58 -17.97 7.45
CA LEU A 156 6.11 -17.96 7.55
C LEU A 156 5.53 -16.54 7.72
N LYS A 157 6.30 -15.59 8.26
CA LYS A 157 5.85 -14.19 8.37
C LYS A 157 5.76 -13.50 7.00
N THR A 158 6.52 -13.96 6.01
CA THR A 158 6.43 -13.44 4.64
C THR A 158 5.06 -13.72 3.99
N LEU A 159 4.27 -14.67 4.54
CA LEU A 159 2.90 -14.91 4.09
C LEU A 159 1.95 -13.72 4.35
N ASP A 160 2.34 -12.76 5.21
CA ASP A 160 1.60 -11.49 5.38
C ASP A 160 1.50 -10.74 4.05
N TRP A 161 2.48 -10.87 3.15
CA TRP A 161 2.44 -10.32 1.80
C TRP A 161 1.30 -10.92 0.95
N VAL A 162 1.10 -12.23 1.04
CA VAL A 162 0.02 -12.91 0.30
C VAL A 162 -1.34 -12.43 0.80
N GLU A 163 -1.51 -12.28 2.11
CA GLU A 163 -2.74 -11.77 2.73
C GLU A 163 -3.01 -10.31 2.31
N ALA A 164 -1.97 -9.46 2.32
CA ALA A 164 -2.08 -8.06 1.94
C ALA A 164 -2.54 -7.90 0.47
N TRP A 165 -1.93 -8.66 -0.45
CA TRP A 165 -2.33 -8.64 -1.85
C TRP A 165 -3.69 -9.28 -2.11
N TYR A 166 -4.06 -10.29 -1.32
CA TYR A 166 -5.41 -10.86 -1.40
C TYR A 166 -6.46 -9.82 -0.97
N ARG A 167 -6.19 -9.05 0.09
CA ARG A 167 -7.08 -7.95 0.51
C ARG A 167 -7.23 -6.88 -0.59
N LEU A 168 -6.13 -6.48 -1.21
CA LEU A 168 -6.15 -5.57 -2.36
C LEU A 168 -6.97 -6.15 -3.51
N PHE A 169 -6.75 -7.42 -3.86
CA PHE A 169 -7.53 -8.12 -4.88
C PHE A 169 -9.03 -8.17 -4.54
N ASP A 170 -9.37 -8.43 -3.28
CA ASP A 170 -10.76 -8.52 -2.80
C ASP A 170 -11.48 -7.17 -2.96
N VAL A 171 -10.82 -6.07 -2.58
CA VAL A 171 -11.37 -4.70 -2.78
C VAL A 171 -11.60 -4.40 -4.27
N LEU A 172 -10.66 -4.73 -5.15
CA LEU A 172 -10.85 -4.56 -6.60
C LEU A 172 -12.02 -5.39 -7.13
N TYR A 173 -12.12 -6.64 -6.69
CA TYR A 173 -13.18 -7.55 -7.11
C TYR A 173 -14.56 -7.07 -6.66
N GLN A 174 -14.70 -6.62 -5.41
CA GLN A 174 -15.96 -6.13 -4.85
C GLN A 174 -16.41 -4.81 -5.46
N ASN A 175 -15.49 -3.98 -5.96
CA ASN A 175 -15.79 -2.72 -6.66
C ASN A 175 -15.83 -2.87 -8.19
N ASP A 176 -15.83 -4.09 -8.73
CA ASP A 176 -15.92 -4.42 -10.16
C ASP A 176 -14.78 -3.84 -11.03
N ILE A 177 -13.59 -3.62 -10.46
CA ILE A 177 -12.38 -3.13 -11.16
C ILE A 177 -11.68 -4.32 -11.84
N ARG A 178 -12.30 -4.87 -12.87
CA ARG A 178 -11.92 -6.15 -13.48
C ARG A 178 -10.58 -6.12 -14.21
N ASP A 179 -10.23 -5.01 -14.82
CA ASP A 179 -9.00 -4.83 -15.59
C ASP A 179 -7.74 -4.87 -14.72
N ALA A 180 -7.83 -4.49 -13.43
CA ALA A 180 -6.72 -4.56 -12.49
C ALA A 180 -6.56 -5.92 -11.77
N LEU A 181 -7.56 -6.81 -11.85
CA LEU A 181 -7.54 -8.09 -11.11
C LEU A 181 -6.36 -8.99 -11.46
N CYS A 182 -5.93 -9.02 -12.74
CA CYS A 182 -4.76 -9.80 -13.13
C CYS A 182 -3.47 -9.29 -12.49
N ALA A 183 -3.31 -7.97 -12.45
CA ALA A 183 -2.14 -7.34 -11.82
C ALA A 183 -2.11 -7.61 -10.31
N ALA A 184 -3.26 -7.60 -9.65
CA ALA A 184 -3.39 -7.92 -8.23
C ALA A 184 -3.21 -9.42 -7.91
N TYR A 185 -3.64 -10.31 -8.80
CA TYR A 185 -3.50 -11.77 -8.61
C TYR A 185 -2.07 -12.27 -8.77
N ARG A 186 -1.30 -11.67 -9.67
CA ARG A 186 0.07 -12.12 -9.97
C ARG A 186 0.98 -12.17 -8.73
N PRO A 187 1.05 -11.14 -7.86
CA PRO A 187 1.83 -11.21 -6.62
C PRO A 187 1.37 -12.31 -5.66
N ILE A 188 0.05 -12.59 -5.57
CA ILE A 188 -0.48 -13.67 -4.73
C ILE A 188 0.05 -15.01 -5.22
N LEU A 189 -0.09 -15.29 -6.52
CA LEU A 189 0.34 -16.54 -7.14
C LEU A 189 1.85 -16.76 -6.99
N THR A 190 2.65 -15.75 -7.35
CA THR A 190 4.11 -15.88 -7.32
C THR A 190 4.63 -16.03 -5.89
N ALA A 191 4.13 -15.21 -4.96
CA ALA A 191 4.60 -15.24 -3.58
C ALA A 191 4.25 -16.55 -2.85
N VAL A 192 3.03 -17.06 -3.03
CA VAL A 192 2.63 -18.30 -2.35
C VAL A 192 3.53 -19.48 -2.70
N TRP A 193 3.92 -19.60 -3.99
CA TRP A 193 4.80 -20.67 -4.45
C TRP A 193 6.26 -20.43 -4.09
N ASP A 194 6.75 -19.17 -4.22
CA ASP A 194 8.11 -18.84 -3.84
C ASP A 194 8.35 -19.09 -2.35
N ILE A 195 7.45 -18.62 -1.49
CA ILE A 195 7.53 -18.86 -0.05
C ILE A 195 7.49 -20.36 0.25
N TRP A 196 6.56 -21.11 -0.37
CA TRP A 196 6.45 -22.57 -0.17
C TRP A 196 7.75 -23.29 -0.50
N LEU A 197 8.45 -22.89 -1.56
CA LEU A 197 9.74 -23.51 -1.96
C LEU A 197 10.85 -23.29 -0.92
N HIS A 198 10.82 -22.15 -0.20
CA HIS A 198 11.84 -21.81 0.80
C HIS A 198 11.54 -22.32 2.23
N LEU A 199 10.33 -22.85 2.47
CA LEU A 199 9.93 -23.37 3.78
C LEU A 199 10.35 -24.84 3.97
N THR A 200 10.55 -25.24 5.24
CA THR A 200 10.76 -26.63 5.64
C THR A 200 9.51 -27.48 5.40
N PRO A 201 9.63 -28.84 5.33
CA PRO A 201 8.46 -29.71 5.17
C PRO A 201 7.39 -29.54 6.26
N GLU A 202 7.79 -29.22 7.49
CA GLU A 202 6.89 -28.97 8.62
C GLU A 202 6.15 -27.65 8.45
N GLU A 203 6.86 -26.58 8.10
CA GLU A 203 6.28 -25.25 7.86
C GLU A 203 5.31 -25.24 6.69
N ARG A 204 5.56 -26.04 5.64
CA ARG A 204 4.65 -26.23 4.50
C ARG A 204 3.29 -26.79 4.89
N LYS A 205 3.21 -27.56 6.00
CA LYS A 205 1.96 -28.12 6.54
C LYS A 205 1.24 -27.19 7.50
N SER A 206 1.82 -26.04 7.82
CA SER A 206 1.28 -25.08 8.80
C SER A 206 -0.12 -24.58 8.39
N PRO A 207 -0.96 -24.20 9.38
CA PRO A 207 -2.25 -23.55 9.11
C PRO A 207 -2.12 -22.29 8.25
N ARG A 208 -1.09 -21.46 8.47
CA ARG A 208 -0.83 -20.26 7.69
C ARG A 208 -0.57 -20.54 6.22
N MET A 209 0.19 -21.60 5.91
CA MET A 209 0.45 -21.97 4.51
C MET A 209 -0.83 -22.48 3.83
N LYS A 210 -1.66 -23.25 4.54
CA LYS A 210 -2.98 -23.68 4.04
C LYS A 210 -3.89 -22.49 3.75
N GLU A 211 -3.90 -21.49 4.61
CA GLU A 211 -4.65 -20.24 4.43
C GLU A 211 -4.17 -19.45 3.21
N ALA A 212 -2.85 -19.30 3.03
CA ALA A 212 -2.28 -18.63 1.86
C ALA A 212 -2.68 -19.31 0.54
N PHE A 213 -2.69 -20.63 0.49
CA PHE A 213 -3.23 -21.37 -0.67
C PHE A 213 -4.75 -21.20 -0.83
N ALA A 214 -5.50 -21.01 0.26
CA ALA A 214 -6.93 -20.72 0.16
C ALA A 214 -7.18 -19.34 -0.45
N TYR A 215 -6.38 -18.33 -0.09
CA TYR A 215 -6.40 -17.00 -0.71
C TYR A 215 -6.12 -17.10 -2.21
N GLU A 216 -5.06 -17.80 -2.60
CA GLU A 216 -4.72 -18.00 -4.02
C GLU A 216 -5.87 -18.65 -4.81
N ARG A 217 -6.43 -19.76 -4.30
CA ARG A 217 -7.54 -20.45 -4.96
C ARG A 217 -8.77 -19.57 -5.11
N THR A 218 -9.11 -18.81 -4.07
CA THR A 218 -10.27 -17.90 -4.10
C THR A 218 -10.04 -16.78 -5.11
N ALA A 219 -8.88 -16.15 -5.10
CA ALA A 219 -8.55 -15.10 -6.03
C ALA A 219 -8.55 -15.59 -7.48
N ARG A 220 -7.97 -16.77 -7.74
CA ARG A 220 -7.98 -17.42 -9.06
C ARG A 220 -9.41 -17.70 -9.55
N HIS A 221 -10.24 -18.27 -8.69
CA HIS A 221 -11.64 -18.58 -9.05
C HIS A 221 -12.41 -17.30 -9.42
N ARG A 222 -12.32 -16.25 -8.60
CA ARG A 222 -12.96 -14.96 -8.86
C ARG A 222 -12.42 -14.27 -10.13
N LEU A 223 -11.10 -14.35 -10.38
CA LEU A 223 -10.50 -13.83 -11.60
C LEU A 223 -11.07 -14.52 -12.84
N MET A 224 -11.20 -15.85 -12.82
CA MET A 224 -11.77 -16.62 -13.92
C MET A 224 -13.25 -16.28 -14.14
N GLN A 225 -14.03 -16.15 -13.07
CA GLN A 225 -15.43 -15.69 -13.15
C GLN A 225 -15.53 -14.30 -13.79
N ALA A 226 -14.70 -13.36 -13.35
CA ALA A 226 -14.69 -11.99 -13.89
C ALA A 226 -14.34 -11.93 -15.39
N ARG A 227 -13.62 -12.95 -15.90
CA ARG A 227 -13.29 -13.13 -17.32
C ARG A 227 -14.29 -13.98 -18.11
N GLY A 228 -15.38 -14.41 -17.49
CA GLY A 228 -16.39 -15.27 -18.13
C GLY A 228 -15.92 -16.70 -18.38
N VAL A 229 -14.86 -17.16 -17.69
CA VAL A 229 -14.35 -18.54 -17.79
C VAL A 229 -14.99 -19.38 -16.69
N THR A 230 -15.77 -20.36 -17.08
CA THR A 230 -16.34 -21.36 -16.15
C THR A 230 -15.30 -22.44 -15.89
N LEU A 231 -14.78 -22.52 -14.67
CA LEU A 231 -13.99 -23.68 -14.24
C LEU A 231 -14.94 -24.88 -14.09
N LYS A 232 -14.77 -25.93 -14.88
CA LYS A 232 -15.40 -27.23 -14.58
C LYS A 232 -14.75 -27.77 -13.31
N ASN A 233 -15.57 -28.07 -12.30
CA ASN A 233 -15.17 -28.75 -11.05
C ASN A 233 -14.53 -30.08 -11.33
#